data_b6dcf087c927250d487ab2007866a61c
#
_entry.id   b6dcf087c927250d487ab2007866a61c
#
_cell.length_a   1.000
_cell.length_b   1.000
_cell.length_c   1.000
_cell.angle_alpha   90.00
_cell.angle_beta   90.00
_cell.angle_gamma   90.00
#
_symmetry.space_group_name_H-M   'P 1'
#
loop_
_entity.id
_entity.type
_entity.pdbx_description
1 polymer ?
#
loop_
_entity_poly.entity_id
_entity_poly.type
_entity_poly.pdbx_seq_one_letter_code
_entity_poly.pdbx_strand_id
1 'polypeptide(L)'
;MPETSHHDMPGMGDMSHDMTMHGLLGGYAMSREASGTSWQPQAAPHSAIHLMADDWMVMLHGKVSGIADWQSGPRGDNQVFSTSMMMAMASRDLANGDTLGLKAMLSGDPFMGRRGYPLLLASGETADGVTHLVDRQHPHDLFMELAASYSHPVSQGDSVFLYAGYPGEPALGPSAYMHRVSALDNPMTPIAHHWLDSTHIAFGVVTAGWVHEDWKLEVSQFTGREPDQYRFNFDPARFDSTSLRLSWNPSSNWSLQVSHGWLTSPEGLDPSLDERRFTASATYFNRFDFGSVAATLAFGNKHLTDGTDENAVLIEAEYKPDDAWTLFARGETIESKELLPGGEIRGSGEISLGAIHDWPIFNSSGGEHWKFGLGGLYAFDFAPSSPTAGYGSAPHGAMAFVRLVAE
;
A
#
# COMPACT_ATOMS: atom_id res chain seq x y z
N MET A 1 53.15 -11.93 -51.49
CA MET A 1 52.48 -11.20 -50.42
C MET A 1 51.52 -12.20 -49.78
N PRO A 2 51.72 -12.62 -48.55
CA PRO A 2 50.85 -13.61 -47.93
C PRO A 2 49.62 -12.95 -47.31
N GLU A 3 48.50 -13.59 -47.51
CA GLU A 3 47.20 -13.30 -46.95
C GLU A 3 47.20 -13.52 -45.41
N THR A 4 46.74 -12.51 -44.67
CA THR A 4 46.50 -12.60 -43.23
C THR A 4 45.15 -13.24 -42.99
N SER A 5 45.18 -14.48 -42.47
CA SER A 5 44.01 -15.18 -41.98
C SER A 5 43.48 -14.49 -40.72
N HIS A 6 42.25 -13.97 -40.77
CA HIS A 6 41.46 -13.62 -39.60
C HIS A 6 41.03 -14.92 -38.89
N HIS A 7 41.51 -15.11 -37.67
CA HIS A 7 40.95 -16.07 -36.76
C HIS A 7 39.65 -15.51 -36.19
N ASP A 8 38.53 -16.05 -36.64
CA ASP A 8 37.24 -15.90 -35.97
C ASP A 8 37.30 -16.55 -34.58
N MET A 9 37.21 -15.77 -33.54
CA MET A 9 36.95 -16.28 -32.20
C MET A 9 35.48 -16.73 -32.14
N PRO A 10 35.19 -17.92 -31.59
CA PRO A 10 33.82 -18.38 -31.41
C PRO A 10 33.13 -17.43 -30.41
N GLY A 11 31.89 -17.06 -30.75
CA GLY A 11 31.08 -16.07 -30.07
C GLY A 11 31.02 -16.22 -28.56
N MET A 12 31.28 -15.12 -27.89
CA MET A 12 30.65 -14.84 -26.62
C MET A 12 29.16 -14.74 -26.91
N GLY A 13 28.45 -15.86 -26.74
CA GLY A 13 27.01 -15.86 -26.67
C GLY A 13 26.58 -14.90 -25.57
N ASP A 14 25.71 -14.02 -25.95
CA ASP A 14 24.96 -13.16 -25.08
C ASP A 14 24.25 -14.04 -24.04
N MET A 15 24.89 -14.29 -22.91
CA MET A 15 24.23 -14.88 -21.75
C MET A 15 23.50 -13.72 -21.05
N SER A 16 22.43 -13.21 -21.69
CA SER A 16 21.37 -12.61 -20.96
C SER A 16 20.71 -13.73 -20.15
N HIS A 17 21.28 -14.03 -18.99
CA HIS A 17 20.52 -14.69 -17.94
C HIS A 17 19.41 -13.73 -17.56
N ASP A 18 18.27 -13.92 -18.20
CA ASP A 18 16.99 -13.46 -17.73
C ASP A 18 16.74 -14.22 -16.41
N MET A 19 17.39 -13.78 -15.32
CA MET A 19 17.12 -14.26 -13.98
C MET A 19 15.76 -13.68 -13.62
N THR A 20 14.70 -14.40 -13.97
CA THR A 20 13.35 -14.13 -13.50
C THR A 20 13.42 -14.22 -11.97
N MET A 21 13.49 -13.06 -11.30
CA MET A 21 13.53 -13.00 -9.86
C MET A 21 12.22 -13.57 -9.32
N HIS A 22 12.33 -14.62 -8.52
CA HIS A 22 11.15 -15.20 -7.87
C HIS A 22 10.78 -14.45 -6.60
N GLY A 23 9.53 -14.60 -6.16
CA GLY A 23 9.01 -13.96 -4.96
C GLY A 23 9.62 -14.51 -3.67
N LEU A 24 9.51 -13.75 -2.59
CA LEU A 24 9.98 -14.14 -1.26
C LEU A 24 9.22 -15.32 -0.67
N LEU A 25 7.97 -15.52 -1.09
CA LEU A 25 7.03 -16.46 -0.47
C LEU A 25 6.75 -17.69 -1.35
N GLY A 26 7.38 -17.77 -2.53
CA GLY A 26 7.21 -18.89 -3.45
C GLY A 26 7.78 -18.68 -4.83
N GLY A 27 7.68 -19.68 -5.69
CA GLY A 27 8.30 -19.74 -7.02
C GLY A 27 7.62 -18.90 -8.12
N TYR A 28 6.77 -17.94 -7.78
CA TYR A 28 6.14 -16.99 -8.69
C TYR A 28 7.04 -15.77 -8.95
N ALA A 29 6.74 -15.00 -10.00
CA ALA A 29 7.51 -13.78 -10.30
C ALA A 29 7.41 -12.74 -9.18
N MET A 30 8.53 -12.16 -8.77
CA MET A 30 8.62 -11.17 -7.69
C MET A 30 7.70 -9.95 -7.91
N SER A 31 7.41 -9.59 -9.15
CA SER A 31 6.49 -8.50 -9.49
C SER A 31 5.04 -8.71 -8.99
N ARG A 32 4.68 -9.95 -8.58
CA ARG A 32 3.38 -10.17 -7.90
C ARG A 32 3.36 -9.63 -6.47
N GLU A 33 4.50 -9.43 -5.82
CA GLU A 33 4.55 -8.96 -4.44
C GLU A 33 4.21 -7.47 -4.35
N ALA A 34 3.50 -7.11 -3.29
CA ALA A 34 3.18 -5.75 -2.91
C ALA A 34 3.46 -5.55 -1.42
N SER A 35 2.63 -4.84 -0.65
CA SER A 35 2.83 -4.65 0.79
C SER A 35 2.63 -5.97 1.58
N GLY A 36 3.38 -6.12 2.67
CA GLY A 36 3.30 -7.31 3.53
C GLY A 36 3.47 -8.60 2.75
N THR A 37 2.43 -9.41 2.73
CA THR A 37 2.34 -10.65 1.95
C THR A 37 1.34 -10.55 0.79
N SER A 38 0.79 -9.36 0.49
CA SER A 38 -0.25 -9.17 -0.54
C SER A 38 0.29 -9.36 -1.96
N TRP A 39 -0.60 -9.67 -2.89
CA TRP A 39 -0.30 -9.80 -4.31
C TRP A 39 -0.88 -8.65 -5.13
N GLN A 40 -0.21 -8.36 -6.25
CA GLN A 40 -0.64 -7.47 -7.33
C GLN A 40 -0.56 -8.19 -8.69
N PRO A 41 -1.05 -7.59 -9.80
CA PRO A 41 -0.86 -8.14 -11.14
C PRO A 41 0.62 -8.37 -11.46
N GLN A 42 0.97 -9.54 -11.96
CA GLN A 42 2.36 -9.89 -12.32
C GLN A 42 2.95 -8.98 -13.40
N ALA A 43 2.10 -8.43 -14.29
CA ALA A 43 2.51 -7.50 -15.33
C ALA A 43 2.82 -6.09 -14.79
N ALA A 44 2.50 -5.80 -13.51
CA ALA A 44 2.82 -4.52 -12.89
C ALA A 44 4.34 -4.33 -12.79
N PRO A 45 4.85 -3.10 -12.98
CA PRO A 45 6.25 -2.81 -12.78
C PRO A 45 6.62 -3.05 -11.31
N HIS A 46 7.81 -3.56 -11.10
CA HIS A 46 8.42 -3.70 -9.79
C HIS A 46 9.71 -2.88 -9.77
N SER A 47 9.52 -1.57 -9.65
CA SER A 47 10.64 -0.62 -9.72
C SER A 47 11.36 -0.56 -8.39
N ALA A 48 12.64 -0.87 -8.39
CA ALA A 48 13.53 -0.78 -7.24
C ALA A 48 15.00 -0.73 -7.69
N ILE A 49 15.87 -0.19 -6.87
CA ILE A 49 17.32 -0.29 -7.03
C ILE A 49 17.75 -1.68 -6.56
N HIS A 50 18.34 -2.47 -7.46
CA HIS A 50 18.77 -3.83 -7.18
C HIS A 50 20.28 -3.90 -6.93
N LEU A 51 20.68 -4.49 -5.80
CA LEU A 51 22.07 -4.65 -5.40
C LEU A 51 22.32 -6.11 -5.00
N MET A 52 23.49 -6.64 -5.32
CA MET A 52 23.94 -7.94 -4.81
C MET A 52 24.97 -7.72 -3.71
N ALA A 53 24.74 -8.32 -2.56
CA ALA A 53 25.64 -8.34 -1.40
C ALA A 53 25.91 -9.79 -1.02
N ASP A 54 27.02 -10.34 -1.52
CA ASP A 54 27.31 -11.77 -1.46
C ASP A 54 26.14 -12.60 -2.05
N ASP A 55 25.52 -13.47 -1.25
CA ASP A 55 24.39 -14.31 -1.64
C ASP A 55 23.03 -13.63 -1.40
N TRP A 56 23.01 -12.36 -0.99
CA TRP A 56 21.77 -11.60 -0.78
C TRP A 56 21.48 -10.70 -1.98
N MET A 57 20.27 -10.79 -2.50
CA MET A 57 19.71 -9.77 -3.36
C MET A 57 19.04 -8.73 -2.48
N VAL A 58 19.42 -7.47 -2.64
CA VAL A 58 18.87 -6.33 -1.90
C VAL A 58 18.14 -5.41 -2.87
N MET A 59 16.92 -5.03 -2.51
CA MET A 59 16.12 -4.06 -3.25
C MET A 59 15.83 -2.86 -2.37
N LEU A 60 16.01 -1.67 -2.95
CA LEU A 60 15.76 -0.40 -2.27
C LEU A 60 14.83 0.43 -3.13
N HIS A 61 13.81 0.99 -2.53
CA HIS A 61 13.02 2.04 -3.17
C HIS A 61 12.55 3.05 -2.14
N GLY A 62 12.23 4.25 -2.61
CA GLY A 62 11.78 5.29 -1.71
C GLY A 62 11.13 6.47 -2.43
N LYS A 63 10.25 7.13 -1.71
CA LYS A 63 9.57 8.34 -2.16
C LYS A 63 9.47 9.34 -1.01
N VAL A 64 9.78 10.60 -1.32
CA VAL A 64 9.56 11.73 -0.40
C VAL A 64 8.77 12.78 -1.17
N SER A 65 7.70 13.32 -0.56
CA SER A 65 6.88 14.37 -1.14
C SER A 65 6.76 15.56 -0.19
N GLY A 66 6.86 16.77 -0.74
CA GLY A 66 6.49 18.01 -0.06
C GLY A 66 5.16 18.49 -0.62
N ILE A 67 4.16 18.66 0.22
CA ILE A 67 2.77 18.85 -0.16
C ILE A 67 2.24 20.14 0.46
N ALA A 68 1.58 20.98 -0.35
CA ALA A 68 0.72 22.06 0.09
C ALA A 68 -0.73 21.63 -0.14
N ASP A 69 -1.52 21.62 0.92
CA ASP A 69 -2.88 21.12 0.95
C ASP A 69 -3.85 22.21 1.40
N TRP A 70 -4.99 22.27 0.73
CA TRP A 70 -6.10 23.19 0.98
C TRP A 70 -7.41 22.41 1.01
N GLN A 71 -8.08 22.42 2.16
CA GLN A 71 -9.39 21.83 2.34
C GLN A 71 -10.41 22.94 2.62
N SER A 72 -11.50 22.96 1.88
CA SER A 72 -12.48 24.05 1.90
C SER A 72 -13.56 23.87 2.98
N GLY A 73 -14.37 24.92 3.17
CA GLY A 73 -15.54 24.90 4.03
C GLY A 73 -15.23 25.10 5.52
N PRO A 74 -16.27 25.11 6.38
CA PRO A 74 -16.11 25.37 7.80
C PRO A 74 -15.30 24.32 8.57
N ARG A 75 -15.20 23.11 8.03
CA ARG A 75 -14.42 21.98 8.60
C ARG A 75 -13.06 21.81 7.90
N GLY A 76 -12.80 22.60 6.87
CA GLY A 76 -11.54 22.60 6.15
C GLY A 76 -10.40 23.26 6.92
N ASP A 77 -9.18 22.95 6.50
CA ASP A 77 -7.93 23.50 7.03
C ASP A 77 -6.88 23.52 5.92
N ASN A 78 -5.77 24.23 6.12
CA ASN A 78 -4.67 24.30 5.17
C ASN A 78 -3.36 23.91 5.87
N GLN A 79 -2.52 23.13 5.20
CA GLN A 79 -1.25 22.73 5.77
C GLN A 79 -0.19 22.50 4.69
N VAL A 80 1.07 22.80 5.03
CA VAL A 80 2.22 22.35 4.26
C VAL A 80 2.92 21.29 5.09
N PHE A 81 3.15 20.10 4.50
CA PHE A 81 3.72 18.95 5.18
C PHE A 81 4.54 18.10 4.22
N SER A 82 5.18 17.08 4.74
CA SER A 82 5.87 16.08 3.94
C SER A 82 5.39 14.69 4.30
N THR A 83 5.29 13.83 3.28
CA THR A 83 5.14 12.38 3.42
C THR A 83 6.35 11.69 2.87
N SER A 84 6.69 10.53 3.42
CA SER A 84 7.78 9.73 2.89
C SER A 84 7.61 8.25 3.18
N MET A 85 8.17 7.43 2.31
CA MET A 85 8.30 6.00 2.49
C MET A 85 9.64 5.58 1.92
N MET A 86 10.42 4.85 2.71
CA MET A 86 11.67 4.22 2.31
C MET A 86 11.60 2.74 2.65
N MET A 87 11.85 1.88 1.68
CA MET A 87 11.80 0.43 1.85
C MET A 87 13.10 -0.22 1.41
N ALA A 88 13.54 -1.17 2.22
CA ALA A 88 14.61 -2.10 1.92
C ALA A 88 14.08 -3.53 2.02
N MET A 89 14.33 -4.32 1.00
CA MET A 89 14.05 -5.76 1.00
C MET A 89 15.35 -6.50 0.74
N ALA A 90 15.52 -7.65 1.37
CA ALA A 90 16.64 -8.54 1.10
C ALA A 90 16.13 -9.98 1.00
N SER A 91 16.61 -10.73 0.00
CA SER A 91 16.29 -12.14 -0.16
C SER A 91 17.56 -12.97 -0.36
N ARG A 92 17.49 -14.21 0.11
CA ARG A 92 18.54 -15.20 -0.07
C ARG A 92 17.96 -16.58 -0.26
N ASP A 93 18.39 -17.23 -1.32
CA ASP A 93 18.09 -18.65 -1.55
C ASP A 93 19.07 -19.54 -0.82
N LEU A 94 18.55 -20.55 -0.15
CA LEU A 94 19.31 -21.56 0.57
C LEU A 94 19.58 -22.77 -0.33
N ALA A 95 20.62 -23.53 -0.01
CA ALA A 95 21.06 -24.69 -0.80
C ALA A 95 19.98 -25.81 -0.94
N ASN A 96 18.98 -25.83 -0.07
CA ASN A 96 17.84 -26.76 -0.11
C ASN A 96 16.65 -26.24 -0.91
N GLY A 97 16.75 -25.08 -1.54
CA GLY A 97 15.70 -24.42 -2.32
C GLY A 97 14.75 -23.55 -1.50
N ASP A 98 14.96 -23.41 -0.20
CA ASP A 98 14.20 -22.47 0.65
C ASP A 98 14.63 -21.04 0.38
N THR A 99 13.75 -20.07 0.65
CA THR A 99 14.06 -18.64 0.54
C THR A 99 13.87 -17.95 1.89
N LEU A 100 14.86 -17.17 2.28
CA LEU A 100 14.79 -16.23 3.40
C LEU A 100 14.53 -14.82 2.85
N GLY A 101 13.60 -14.10 3.47
CA GLY A 101 13.30 -12.70 3.16
C GLY A 101 13.38 -11.82 4.39
N LEU A 102 13.85 -10.59 4.20
CA LEU A 102 13.84 -9.53 5.21
C LEU A 102 13.22 -8.29 4.58
N LYS A 103 12.38 -7.57 5.31
CA LYS A 103 11.78 -6.30 4.89
C LYS A 103 11.93 -5.26 5.99
N ALA A 104 12.26 -4.03 5.61
CA ALA A 104 12.23 -2.88 6.51
C ALA A 104 11.62 -1.69 5.75
N MET A 105 10.60 -1.07 6.32
CA MET A 105 9.95 0.11 5.76
C MET A 105 9.84 1.20 6.82
N LEU A 106 10.26 2.41 6.44
CA LEU A 106 10.31 3.59 7.28
C LEU A 106 9.50 4.72 6.68
N SER A 107 8.87 5.53 7.53
CA SER A 107 8.22 6.78 7.15
C SER A 107 8.70 7.95 8.00
N GLY A 108 8.86 9.10 7.36
CA GLY A 108 9.09 10.38 8.06
C GLY A 108 7.80 11.11 8.44
N ASP A 109 6.63 10.51 8.23
CA ASP A 109 5.34 11.14 8.51
C ASP A 109 5.18 11.61 9.97
N PRO A 110 5.75 10.95 11.00
CA PRO A 110 5.67 11.45 12.36
C PRO A 110 6.19 12.88 12.58
N PHE A 111 7.08 13.36 11.71
CA PHE A 111 7.60 14.73 11.78
C PHE A 111 6.58 15.81 11.42
N MET A 112 5.46 15.47 10.74
CA MET A 112 4.36 16.42 10.54
C MET A 112 3.51 16.66 11.81
N GLY A 113 3.69 15.83 12.84
CA GLY A 113 2.95 15.90 14.10
C GLY A 113 1.77 14.94 14.18
N ARG A 114 1.31 14.64 15.39
CA ARG A 114 0.29 13.60 15.68
C ARG A 114 -1.06 13.83 15.02
N ARG A 115 -1.39 15.07 14.68
CA ARG A 115 -2.64 15.42 13.99
C ARG A 115 -2.61 15.13 12.50
N GLY A 116 -1.47 14.69 11.96
CA GLY A 116 -1.34 14.44 10.52
C GLY A 116 -1.67 15.66 9.66
N TYR A 117 -2.40 15.47 8.58
CA TYR A 117 -2.76 16.53 7.64
C TYR A 117 -4.28 16.63 7.41
N PRO A 118 -4.80 17.79 6.97
CA PRO A 118 -6.22 17.96 6.66
C PRO A 118 -6.64 17.01 5.53
N LEU A 119 -7.76 16.32 5.72
CA LEU A 119 -8.41 15.53 4.68
C LEU A 119 -9.89 15.41 5.05
N LEU A 120 -10.74 16.12 4.33
CA LEU A 120 -12.17 16.07 4.57
C LEU A 120 -12.70 14.65 4.45
N LEU A 121 -13.68 14.31 5.27
CA LEU A 121 -14.33 12.99 5.36
C LEU A 121 -13.43 11.86 5.87
N ALA A 122 -12.12 12.07 6.08
CA ALA A 122 -11.30 11.09 6.75
C ALA A 122 -11.64 11.02 8.24
N SER A 123 -11.67 9.82 8.79
CA SER A 123 -11.89 9.56 10.21
C SER A 123 -11.14 8.28 10.62
N GLY A 124 -10.94 8.14 11.92
CA GLY A 124 -10.24 7.01 12.53
C GLY A 124 -9.07 7.45 13.39
N GLU A 125 -8.75 6.63 14.38
CA GLU A 125 -7.68 6.87 15.34
C GLU A 125 -7.83 8.15 16.19
N THR A 126 -6.76 8.59 16.83
CA THR A 126 -6.72 9.74 17.72
C THR A 126 -5.36 10.42 17.69
N ALA A 127 -5.32 11.74 17.86
CA ALA A 127 -4.08 12.49 17.99
C ALA A 127 -3.68 12.79 19.45
N ASP A 128 -4.62 12.69 20.38
CA ASP A 128 -4.47 13.07 21.79
C ASP A 128 -4.79 11.94 22.79
N GLY A 129 -5.30 10.81 22.30
CA GLY A 129 -5.74 9.67 23.10
C GLY A 129 -7.12 9.84 23.74
N VAL A 130 -7.88 10.89 23.38
CA VAL A 130 -9.15 11.24 24.03
C VAL A 130 -10.26 11.54 23.01
N THR A 131 -9.92 12.16 21.87
CA THR A 131 -10.89 12.58 20.86
C THR A 131 -10.62 11.90 19.52
N HIS A 132 -11.69 11.49 18.81
CA HIS A 132 -11.56 10.96 17.46
C HIS A 132 -10.98 12.03 16.52
N LEU A 133 -10.06 11.60 15.66
CA LEU A 133 -9.50 12.43 14.61
C LEU A 133 -10.46 12.39 13.41
N VAL A 134 -11.07 13.53 13.12
CA VAL A 134 -12.05 13.67 12.03
C VAL A 134 -11.63 14.80 11.10
N ASP A 135 -11.86 14.64 9.79
CA ASP A 135 -11.41 15.52 8.71
C ASP A 135 -9.88 15.73 8.69
N ARG A 136 -9.18 14.70 9.12
CA ARG A 136 -7.72 14.64 9.07
C ARG A 136 -7.26 13.21 8.91
N GLN A 137 -6.17 13.04 8.14
CA GLN A 137 -5.46 11.79 8.06
C GLN A 137 -4.33 11.77 9.10
N HIS A 138 -4.30 10.75 9.94
CA HIS A 138 -3.22 10.52 10.89
C HIS A 138 -1.89 10.20 10.18
N PRO A 139 -0.70 10.48 10.79
CA PRO A 139 0.57 10.10 10.21
C PRO A 139 0.84 8.60 10.41
N HIS A 140 1.61 7.99 9.51
CA HIS A 140 2.17 6.66 9.74
C HIS A 140 3.18 6.67 10.89
N ASP A 141 3.48 5.50 11.45
CA ASP A 141 4.58 5.30 12.37
C ASP A 141 5.94 5.40 11.65
N LEU A 142 7.00 5.74 12.41
CA LEU A 142 8.36 5.78 11.88
C LEU A 142 8.76 4.43 11.28
N PHE A 143 8.45 3.33 11.98
CA PHE A 143 8.64 1.98 11.48
C PHE A 143 7.30 1.44 11.00
N MET A 144 7.14 1.33 9.67
CA MET A 144 5.93 0.81 9.06
C MET A 144 5.98 -0.72 8.89
N GLU A 145 7.17 -1.27 8.61
CA GLU A 145 7.39 -2.72 8.54
C GLU A 145 8.81 -3.06 8.98
N LEU A 146 8.95 -4.04 9.86
CA LEU A 146 10.18 -4.76 10.16
C LEU A 146 9.82 -6.24 10.19
N ALA A 147 10.11 -6.96 9.11
CA ALA A 147 9.61 -8.30 8.94
C ALA A 147 10.68 -9.26 8.41
N ALA A 148 10.47 -10.53 8.72
CA ALA A 148 11.21 -11.64 8.16
C ALA A 148 10.23 -12.68 7.59
N SER A 149 10.63 -13.36 6.53
CA SER A 149 9.88 -14.45 5.91
C SER A 149 10.78 -15.65 5.62
N TYR A 150 10.14 -16.81 5.60
CA TYR A 150 10.77 -18.07 5.19
C TYR A 150 9.80 -18.82 4.33
N SER A 151 10.21 -19.25 3.14
CA SER A 151 9.40 -20.09 2.26
C SER A 151 10.13 -21.38 1.92
N HIS A 152 9.35 -22.46 1.81
CA HIS A 152 9.79 -23.79 1.48
C HIS A 152 9.03 -24.33 0.27
N PRO A 153 9.69 -24.65 -0.84
CA PRO A 153 9.04 -25.28 -1.98
C PRO A 153 8.64 -26.73 -1.63
N VAL A 154 7.36 -27.05 -1.77
CA VAL A 154 6.83 -28.40 -1.52
C VAL A 154 6.83 -29.22 -2.79
N SER A 155 6.50 -28.59 -3.92
CA SER A 155 6.53 -29.16 -5.27
C SER A 155 6.69 -28.06 -6.31
N GLN A 156 6.73 -28.43 -7.58
CA GLN A 156 6.74 -27.43 -8.65
C GLN A 156 5.42 -26.63 -8.62
N GLY A 157 5.51 -25.32 -8.38
CA GLY A 157 4.36 -24.42 -8.26
C GLY A 157 3.73 -24.34 -6.86
N ASP A 158 4.17 -25.19 -5.91
CA ASP A 158 3.68 -25.18 -4.53
C ASP A 158 4.76 -24.73 -3.55
N SER A 159 4.42 -23.84 -2.66
CA SER A 159 5.27 -23.47 -1.52
C SER A 159 4.42 -23.20 -0.27
N VAL A 160 5.03 -23.40 0.88
CA VAL A 160 4.49 -22.97 2.18
C VAL A 160 5.41 -21.92 2.74
N PHE A 161 4.87 -20.97 3.47
CA PHE A 161 5.66 -19.89 4.02
C PHE A 161 5.20 -19.46 5.42
N LEU A 162 6.12 -18.84 6.12
CA LEU A 162 5.89 -18.07 7.33
C LEU A 162 6.39 -16.63 7.11
N TYR A 163 5.65 -15.67 7.64
CA TYR A 163 6.00 -14.27 7.71
C TYR A 163 5.78 -13.79 9.13
N ALA A 164 6.70 -13.00 9.66
CA ALA A 164 6.57 -12.39 10.97
C ALA A 164 7.05 -10.93 10.91
N GLY A 165 6.24 -9.99 11.39
CA GLY A 165 6.53 -8.57 11.40
C GLY A 165 6.28 -7.92 12.77
N TYR A 166 7.15 -6.92 13.11
CA TYR A 166 6.99 -6.10 14.30
C TYR A 166 7.58 -4.69 14.07
N PRO A 167 6.82 -3.77 13.47
CA PRO A 167 5.49 -3.96 12.90
C PRO A 167 5.47 -4.80 11.61
N GLY A 168 4.26 -5.18 11.18
CA GLY A 168 4.03 -5.93 9.95
C GLY A 168 2.61 -5.76 9.44
N GLU A 169 2.28 -6.40 8.31
CA GLU A 169 0.97 -6.37 7.69
C GLU A 169 0.32 -7.76 7.74
N PRO A 170 -0.84 -7.94 8.40
CA PRO A 170 -1.58 -9.20 8.38
C PRO A 170 -2.23 -9.45 7.02
N ALA A 171 -2.59 -10.69 6.75
CA ALA A 171 -3.33 -11.09 5.55
C ALA A 171 -4.79 -10.63 5.62
N LEU A 172 -5.02 -9.32 5.52
CA LEU A 172 -6.33 -8.66 5.58
C LEU A 172 -6.35 -7.46 4.64
N GLY A 173 -7.31 -7.40 3.74
CA GLY A 173 -7.44 -6.31 2.78
C GLY A 173 -6.65 -6.50 1.49
N PRO A 174 -6.84 -5.57 0.54
CA PRO A 174 -5.96 -5.39 -0.61
C PRO A 174 -4.57 -4.91 -0.16
N SER A 175 -3.61 -4.82 -1.08
CA SER A 175 -2.33 -4.15 -0.82
C SER A 175 -2.56 -2.74 -0.26
N ALA A 176 -1.74 -2.33 0.69
CA ALA A 176 -1.76 -0.96 1.22
C ALA A 176 -1.70 0.05 0.06
N TYR A 177 -2.48 1.12 0.14
CA TYR A 177 -2.66 2.06 -0.98
C TYR A 177 -1.34 2.61 -1.54
N MET A 178 -0.34 2.83 -0.69
CA MET A 178 0.99 3.32 -1.08
C MET A 178 1.83 2.31 -1.87
N HIS A 179 1.42 1.03 -1.91
CA HIS A 179 2.03 -0.06 -2.68
C HIS A 179 1.08 -0.63 -3.75
N ARG A 180 -0.13 -0.14 -3.83
CA ARG A 180 -1.12 -0.57 -4.81
C ARG A 180 -0.89 0.14 -6.13
N VAL A 181 -0.64 -0.62 -7.20
CA VAL A 181 -0.20 -0.11 -8.50
C VAL A 181 -1.13 0.96 -9.11
N SER A 182 -2.38 1.03 -8.68
CA SER A 182 -3.38 2.02 -9.13
C SER A 182 -3.46 3.28 -8.26
N ALA A 183 -2.69 3.33 -7.14
CA ALA A 183 -2.70 4.44 -6.20
C ALA A 183 -1.29 4.93 -5.86
N LEU A 184 -0.26 4.26 -6.38
CA LEU A 184 1.13 4.45 -6.01
C LEU A 184 1.59 5.92 -6.13
N ASP A 185 1.04 6.64 -7.09
CA ASP A 185 1.40 8.01 -7.41
C ASP A 185 0.46 9.07 -6.81
N ASN A 186 -0.70 8.67 -6.26
CA ASN A 186 -1.62 9.59 -5.58
C ASN A 186 -1.10 9.88 -4.15
N PRO A 187 -0.76 11.15 -3.81
CA PRO A 187 -0.26 11.50 -2.48
C PRO A 187 -1.33 11.53 -1.39
N MET A 188 -2.61 11.49 -1.77
CA MET A 188 -3.74 11.58 -0.85
C MET A 188 -4.16 10.17 -0.41
N THR A 189 -4.25 9.95 0.90
CA THR A 189 -4.78 8.71 1.47
C THR A 189 -6.23 8.50 1.06
N PRO A 190 -6.68 7.28 0.77
CA PRO A 190 -8.09 7.01 0.54
C PRO A 190 -8.93 7.28 1.80
N ILE A 191 -10.09 7.93 1.66
CA ILE A 191 -11.03 8.04 2.79
C ILE A 191 -11.60 6.67 3.21
N ALA A 192 -11.58 5.69 2.30
CA ALA A 192 -11.97 4.30 2.53
C ALA A 192 -10.88 3.43 3.21
N HIS A 193 -9.72 4.03 3.56
CA HIS A 193 -8.56 3.32 4.11
C HIS A 193 -8.92 2.42 5.31
N HIS A 194 -9.71 2.93 6.28
CA HIS A 194 -10.08 2.18 7.48
C HIS A 194 -11.02 0.98 7.24
N TRP A 195 -11.62 0.86 6.06
CA TRP A 195 -12.42 -0.31 5.66
C TRP A 195 -11.62 -1.34 4.88
N LEU A 196 -10.48 -0.94 4.29
CA LEU A 196 -9.75 -1.75 3.31
C LEU A 196 -8.39 -2.22 3.80
N ASP A 197 -7.50 -1.30 4.14
CA ASP A 197 -6.07 -1.56 4.31
C ASP A 197 -5.41 -0.85 5.50
N SER A 198 -6.19 -0.38 6.51
CA SER A 198 -5.64 0.29 7.70
C SER A 198 -4.73 -0.60 8.56
N THR A 199 -4.89 -1.90 8.48
CA THR A 199 -4.06 -2.85 9.26
C THR A 199 -2.65 -3.06 8.69
N HIS A 200 -2.24 -2.29 7.66
CA HIS A 200 -0.90 -2.44 7.06
C HIS A 200 0.26 -2.11 8.01
N ILE A 201 -0.01 -1.50 9.16
CA ILE A 201 0.93 -1.36 10.29
C ILE A 201 0.26 -1.97 11.52
N ALA A 202 0.65 -3.18 11.89
CA ALA A 202 0.19 -3.85 13.10
C ALA A 202 1.39 -4.32 13.93
N PHE A 203 1.42 -3.98 15.22
CA PHE A 203 2.51 -4.34 16.11
C PHE A 203 2.37 -5.79 16.60
N GLY A 204 3.05 -6.70 15.90
CA GLY A 204 3.01 -8.14 16.11
C GLY A 204 2.07 -8.84 15.13
N VAL A 205 2.66 -9.41 14.08
CA VAL A 205 2.00 -10.19 13.03
C VAL A 205 2.76 -11.48 12.82
N VAL A 206 2.03 -12.59 12.75
CA VAL A 206 2.55 -13.86 12.24
C VAL A 206 1.56 -14.39 11.21
N THR A 207 2.03 -14.63 10.00
CA THR A 207 1.24 -15.18 8.89
C THR A 207 1.83 -16.49 8.43
N ALA A 208 0.98 -17.50 8.30
CA ALA A 208 1.30 -18.74 7.60
C ALA A 208 0.51 -18.80 6.30
N GLY A 209 1.12 -19.26 5.23
CA GLY A 209 0.45 -19.35 3.94
C GLY A 209 0.92 -20.49 3.07
N TRP A 210 0.09 -20.76 2.07
CA TRP A 210 0.32 -21.74 1.01
C TRP A 210 0.08 -21.08 -0.34
N VAL A 211 1.06 -21.22 -1.21
CA VAL A 211 1.00 -20.82 -2.62
C VAL A 211 0.81 -22.07 -3.47
N HIS A 212 -0.12 -22.02 -4.38
CA HIS A 212 -0.35 -23.01 -5.41
C HIS A 212 -0.52 -22.31 -6.76
N GLU A 213 0.55 -22.25 -7.55
CA GLU A 213 0.58 -21.56 -8.86
C GLU A 213 0.07 -20.10 -8.77
N ASP A 214 -1.17 -19.87 -9.18
CA ASP A 214 -1.82 -18.56 -9.21
C ASP A 214 -2.74 -18.29 -8.01
N TRP A 215 -2.75 -19.21 -7.03
CA TRP A 215 -3.54 -19.10 -5.81
C TRP A 215 -2.65 -18.95 -4.59
N LYS A 216 -3.10 -18.19 -3.61
CA LYS A 216 -2.45 -18.09 -2.30
C LYS A 216 -3.51 -18.02 -1.22
N LEU A 217 -3.39 -18.89 -0.22
CA LEU A 217 -4.22 -18.93 0.99
C LEU A 217 -3.34 -18.57 2.19
N GLU A 218 -3.83 -17.66 3.02
CA GLU A 218 -3.09 -17.10 4.15
C GLU A 218 -3.96 -17.05 5.40
N VAL A 219 -3.33 -17.27 6.54
CA VAL A 219 -3.92 -17.04 7.87
C VAL A 219 -2.93 -16.20 8.68
N SER A 220 -3.42 -15.15 9.33
CA SER A 220 -2.62 -14.32 10.23
C SER A 220 -3.17 -14.32 11.63
N GLN A 221 -2.27 -14.33 12.61
CA GLN A 221 -2.53 -13.96 13.99
C GLN A 221 -1.79 -12.65 14.25
N PHE A 222 -2.50 -11.63 14.72
CA PHE A 222 -1.93 -10.29 14.84
C PHE A 222 -2.55 -9.47 15.96
N THR A 223 -2.01 -8.28 16.22
CA THR A 223 -2.58 -7.29 17.14
C THR A 223 -3.61 -6.48 16.38
N GLY A 224 -4.89 -6.60 16.76
CA GLY A 224 -6.00 -5.91 16.08
C GLY A 224 -6.07 -4.41 16.35
N ARG A 225 -5.53 -3.97 17.49
CA ARG A 225 -5.46 -2.55 17.85
C ARG A 225 -4.62 -1.80 16.84
N GLU A 226 -5.18 -0.71 16.27
CA GLU A 226 -4.43 0.24 15.46
C GLU A 226 -3.33 0.92 16.29
N PRO A 227 -2.22 1.39 15.65
CA PRO A 227 -1.14 2.10 16.34
C PRO A 227 -1.66 3.29 17.15
N ASP A 228 -1.02 3.57 18.28
CA ASP A 228 -1.40 4.71 19.11
C ASP A 228 -0.86 6.04 18.56
N GLN A 229 -1.15 7.16 19.23
CA GLN A 229 -0.71 8.49 18.80
C GLN A 229 0.80 8.76 18.96
N TYR A 230 1.58 7.82 19.46
CA TYR A 230 3.02 7.97 19.70
C TYR A 230 3.82 7.30 18.57
N ARG A 231 3.92 7.93 17.44
CA ARG A 231 4.43 7.38 16.16
C ARG A 231 5.93 7.06 16.10
N PHE A 232 6.69 7.24 17.18
CA PHE A 232 8.13 6.94 17.28
C PHE A 232 8.46 5.72 18.14
N ASN A 233 7.47 5.09 18.79
CA ASN A 233 7.65 3.93 19.64
C ASN A 233 7.13 2.64 18.97
N PHE A 234 7.23 1.55 19.67
CA PHE A 234 6.65 0.26 19.31
C PHE A 234 5.54 -0.05 20.30
N ASP A 235 4.35 -0.32 19.81
CA ASP A 235 3.23 -0.69 20.65
C ASP A 235 3.32 -2.16 21.09
N PRO A 236 2.77 -2.51 22.28
CA PRO A 236 2.82 -3.88 22.78
C PRO A 236 2.02 -4.84 21.87
N ALA A 237 2.65 -5.92 21.46
CA ALA A 237 1.96 -7.00 20.74
C ALA A 237 0.93 -7.69 21.64
N ARG A 238 -0.25 -7.97 21.09
CA ARG A 238 -1.34 -8.68 21.78
C ARG A 238 -1.65 -10.03 21.15
N PHE A 239 -1.50 -10.15 19.83
CA PHE A 239 -1.87 -11.35 19.04
C PHE A 239 -3.29 -11.83 19.35
N ASP A 240 -4.23 -10.89 19.43
CA ASP A 240 -5.62 -11.10 19.84
C ASP A 240 -6.61 -11.19 18.68
N SER A 241 -6.13 -10.98 17.46
CA SER A 241 -6.91 -10.88 16.25
C SER A 241 -6.44 -11.87 15.18
N THR A 242 -7.38 -12.30 14.34
CA THR A 242 -7.11 -13.32 13.30
C THR A 242 -7.66 -12.86 11.98
N SER A 243 -6.98 -13.16 10.88
CA SER A 243 -7.50 -12.96 9.52
C SER A 243 -7.20 -14.12 8.59
N LEU A 244 -8.01 -14.18 7.52
CA LEU A 244 -7.86 -15.12 6.40
C LEU A 244 -7.90 -14.31 5.11
N ARG A 245 -6.99 -14.61 4.17
CA ARG A 245 -7.02 -14.03 2.82
C ARG A 245 -6.81 -15.12 1.77
N LEU A 246 -7.63 -15.07 0.73
CA LEU A 246 -7.44 -15.82 -0.49
C LEU A 246 -7.12 -14.84 -1.61
N SER A 247 -6.00 -15.04 -2.28
CA SER A 247 -5.56 -14.29 -3.45
C SER A 247 -5.54 -15.16 -4.68
N TRP A 248 -5.89 -14.60 -5.85
CA TRP A 248 -5.90 -15.29 -7.13
C TRP A 248 -5.48 -14.35 -8.25
N ASN A 249 -4.45 -14.77 -9.01
CA ASN A 249 -3.98 -14.07 -10.20
C ASN A 249 -4.36 -14.88 -11.45
N PRO A 250 -5.60 -14.74 -11.99
CA PRO A 250 -6.09 -15.55 -13.12
C PRO A 250 -5.31 -15.33 -14.42
N SER A 251 -4.54 -14.26 -14.48
CA SER A 251 -3.60 -13.96 -15.56
C SER A 251 -2.53 -12.99 -15.03
N SER A 252 -1.51 -12.72 -15.83
CA SER A 252 -0.48 -11.73 -15.49
C SER A 252 -1.03 -10.32 -15.23
N ASN A 253 -2.21 -10.00 -15.80
CA ASN A 253 -2.80 -8.66 -15.75
C ASN A 253 -3.76 -8.44 -14.57
N TRP A 254 -4.18 -9.49 -13.88
CA TRP A 254 -5.18 -9.41 -12.82
C TRP A 254 -4.68 -9.97 -11.51
N SER A 255 -5.04 -9.30 -10.41
CA SER A 255 -4.93 -9.81 -9.05
C SER A 255 -6.24 -9.60 -8.31
N LEU A 256 -6.79 -10.67 -7.79
CA LEU A 256 -8.05 -10.69 -7.05
C LEU A 256 -7.77 -11.12 -5.61
N GLN A 257 -8.47 -10.54 -4.65
CA GLN A 257 -8.44 -11.02 -3.27
C GLN A 257 -9.82 -10.96 -2.62
N VAL A 258 -10.03 -11.84 -1.66
CA VAL A 258 -11.09 -11.77 -0.66
C VAL A 258 -10.49 -12.08 0.69
N SER A 259 -10.86 -11.31 1.71
CA SER A 259 -10.36 -11.53 3.06
C SER A 259 -11.43 -11.30 4.13
N HIS A 260 -11.22 -11.92 5.29
CA HIS A 260 -12.06 -11.73 6.46
C HIS A 260 -11.19 -11.66 7.71
N GLY A 261 -11.43 -10.67 8.56
CA GLY A 261 -10.75 -10.44 9.83
C GLY A 261 -11.68 -10.41 11.01
N TRP A 262 -11.22 -10.94 12.13
CA TRP A 262 -11.82 -10.80 13.47
C TRP A 262 -10.84 -9.98 14.30
N LEU A 263 -11.15 -8.70 14.51
CA LEU A 263 -10.29 -7.74 15.18
C LEU A 263 -10.83 -7.47 16.58
N THR A 264 -9.97 -7.64 17.56
CA THR A 264 -10.30 -7.35 18.96
C THR A 264 -9.93 -5.92 19.27
N SER A 265 -10.94 -5.11 19.63
CA SER A 265 -10.75 -3.73 20.09
C SER A 265 -9.83 -2.90 19.16
N PRO A 266 -10.14 -2.77 17.83
CA PRO A 266 -9.27 -2.09 16.89
C PRO A 266 -9.11 -0.60 17.22
N GLU A 267 -10.18 0.06 17.62
CA GLU A 267 -10.19 1.48 17.94
C GLU A 267 -9.74 1.76 19.37
N GLY A 268 -8.78 2.67 19.54
CA GLY A 268 -8.24 3.03 20.86
C GLY A 268 -9.26 3.66 21.78
N LEU A 269 -10.18 4.44 21.24
CA LEU A 269 -11.19 5.17 21.99
C LEU A 269 -12.45 4.34 22.29
N ASP A 270 -12.70 3.29 21.51
CA ASP A 270 -13.82 2.36 21.68
C ASP A 270 -13.36 0.94 22.07
N PRO A 271 -12.62 0.76 23.17
CA PRO A 271 -11.91 -0.51 23.47
C PRO A 271 -12.85 -1.69 23.79
N SER A 272 -14.14 -1.46 23.92
CA SER A 272 -15.15 -2.49 24.14
C SER A 272 -15.77 -3.03 22.85
N LEU A 273 -15.44 -2.45 21.70
CA LEU A 273 -15.98 -2.86 20.41
C LEU A 273 -14.95 -3.73 19.67
N ASP A 274 -15.39 -4.92 19.30
CA ASP A 274 -14.68 -5.76 18.36
C ASP A 274 -15.27 -5.57 16.96
N GLU A 275 -14.47 -5.88 15.93
CA GLU A 275 -14.85 -5.70 14.54
C GLU A 275 -14.69 -7.01 13.76
N ARG A 276 -15.63 -7.27 12.87
CA ARG A 276 -15.48 -8.23 11.78
C ARG A 276 -15.33 -7.43 10.51
N ARG A 277 -14.17 -7.57 9.85
CA ARG A 277 -13.88 -6.89 8.60
C ARG A 277 -13.93 -7.87 7.44
N PHE A 278 -14.71 -7.54 6.42
CA PHE A 278 -14.72 -8.26 5.16
C PHE A 278 -14.21 -7.34 4.05
N THR A 279 -13.32 -7.84 3.18
CA THR A 279 -12.88 -7.09 1.99
C THR A 279 -12.88 -7.96 0.75
N ALA A 280 -13.08 -7.32 -0.39
CA ALA A 280 -12.88 -7.93 -1.70
C ALA A 280 -12.29 -6.88 -2.65
N SER A 281 -11.34 -7.27 -3.48
CA SER A 281 -10.77 -6.36 -4.48
C SER A 281 -10.36 -7.07 -5.77
N ALA A 282 -10.33 -6.29 -6.85
CA ALA A 282 -9.83 -6.67 -8.16
C ALA A 282 -8.89 -5.56 -8.64
N THR A 283 -7.63 -5.90 -8.87
CA THR A 283 -6.61 -4.99 -9.39
C THR A 283 -6.21 -5.46 -10.78
N TYR A 284 -6.16 -4.53 -11.71
CA TYR A 284 -5.77 -4.72 -13.10
C TYR A 284 -4.54 -3.88 -13.43
N PHE A 285 -3.63 -4.43 -14.23
CA PHE A 285 -2.54 -3.69 -14.85
C PHE A 285 -2.30 -4.20 -16.28
N ASN A 286 -2.08 -3.28 -17.21
CA ASN A 286 -1.60 -3.64 -18.55
C ASN A 286 -0.81 -2.49 -19.18
N ARG A 287 0.13 -2.86 -20.05
CA ARG A 287 0.87 -1.94 -20.91
C ARG A 287 0.36 -2.09 -22.35
N PHE A 288 -0.01 -0.97 -22.94
CA PHE A 288 -0.50 -0.83 -24.31
C PHE A 288 0.47 0.03 -25.13
N ASP A 289 0.28 0.10 -26.44
CA ASP A 289 1.07 0.97 -27.32
C ASP A 289 0.93 2.47 -26.98
N PHE A 290 -0.18 2.85 -26.34
CA PHE A 290 -0.48 4.22 -25.92
C PHE A 290 -0.12 4.52 -24.45
N GLY A 291 0.57 3.63 -23.76
CA GLY A 291 0.94 3.79 -22.35
C GLY A 291 0.50 2.64 -21.46
N SER A 292 0.61 2.79 -20.14
CA SER A 292 0.16 1.79 -19.17
C SER A 292 -1.06 2.26 -18.38
N VAL A 293 -1.91 1.30 -18.01
CA VAL A 293 -3.11 1.53 -17.21
C VAL A 293 -3.10 0.59 -16.02
N ALA A 294 -3.29 1.14 -14.83
CA ALA A 294 -3.59 0.41 -13.60
C ALA A 294 -4.97 0.81 -13.08
N ALA A 295 -5.73 -0.13 -12.53
CA ALA A 295 -7.02 0.15 -11.93
C ALA A 295 -7.33 -0.83 -10.81
N THR A 296 -8.00 -0.37 -9.75
CA THR A 296 -8.50 -1.21 -8.66
C THR A 296 -9.95 -0.88 -8.37
N LEU A 297 -10.76 -1.91 -8.17
CA LEU A 297 -12.07 -1.85 -7.54
C LEU A 297 -11.97 -2.60 -6.23
N ALA A 298 -12.40 -1.97 -5.12
CA ALA A 298 -12.39 -2.58 -3.81
C ALA A 298 -13.68 -2.30 -3.05
N PHE A 299 -14.07 -3.26 -2.22
CA PHE A 299 -15.18 -3.19 -1.28
C PHE A 299 -14.70 -3.58 0.11
N GLY A 300 -15.11 -2.85 1.12
CA GLY A 300 -14.89 -3.13 2.53
C GLY A 300 -16.17 -3.02 3.34
N ASN A 301 -16.34 -3.91 4.33
CA ASN A 301 -17.42 -3.87 5.30
C ASN A 301 -16.84 -4.04 6.70
N LYS A 302 -17.25 -3.19 7.62
CA LYS A 302 -16.97 -3.27 9.06
C LYS A 302 -18.27 -3.57 9.79
N HIS A 303 -18.28 -4.67 10.52
CA HIS A 303 -19.38 -5.05 11.41
C HIS A 303 -18.90 -5.04 12.85
N LEU A 304 -19.38 -4.09 13.64
CA LEU A 304 -18.99 -3.92 15.04
C LEU A 304 -19.89 -4.74 15.97
N THR A 305 -19.38 -5.08 17.17
CA THR A 305 -20.14 -5.88 18.15
C THR A 305 -21.35 -5.18 18.74
N ASP A 306 -21.50 -3.86 18.59
CA ASP A 306 -22.71 -3.11 18.94
C ASP A 306 -23.82 -3.19 17.87
N GLY A 307 -23.58 -3.90 16.77
CA GLY A 307 -24.49 -4.04 15.63
C GLY A 307 -24.34 -2.98 14.55
N THR A 308 -23.35 -2.10 14.65
CA THR A 308 -23.02 -1.12 13.62
C THR A 308 -22.47 -1.82 12.38
N ASP A 309 -23.02 -1.49 11.20
CA ASP A 309 -22.52 -1.91 9.90
C ASP A 309 -22.12 -0.69 9.08
N GLU A 310 -20.91 -0.66 8.58
CA GLU A 310 -20.35 0.42 7.75
C GLU A 310 -19.71 -0.18 6.50
N ASN A 311 -20.03 0.39 5.35
CA ASN A 311 -19.55 -0.08 4.05
C ASN A 311 -18.69 0.97 3.38
N ALA A 312 -17.74 0.52 2.57
CA ALA A 312 -16.95 1.37 1.69
C ALA A 312 -16.79 0.73 0.31
N VAL A 313 -16.80 1.57 -0.72
CA VAL A 313 -16.45 1.20 -2.09
C VAL A 313 -15.40 2.17 -2.60
N LEU A 314 -14.38 1.65 -3.24
CA LEU A 314 -13.31 2.40 -3.86
C LEU A 314 -13.12 1.94 -5.31
N ILE A 315 -12.99 2.89 -6.22
CA ILE A 315 -12.48 2.71 -7.57
C ILE A 315 -11.34 3.70 -7.80
N GLU A 316 -10.20 3.22 -8.23
CA GLU A 316 -9.06 4.09 -8.53
C GLU A 316 -8.35 3.62 -9.79
N ALA A 317 -7.68 4.54 -10.46
CA ALA A 317 -6.91 4.26 -11.66
C ALA A 317 -5.73 5.21 -11.82
N GLU A 318 -4.67 4.68 -12.42
CA GLU A 318 -3.53 5.43 -12.94
C GLU A 318 -3.38 5.16 -14.44
N TYR A 319 -3.06 6.21 -15.20
CA TYR A 319 -2.69 6.14 -16.60
C TYR A 319 -1.37 6.86 -16.82
N LYS A 320 -0.39 6.13 -17.37
CA LYS A 320 0.92 6.67 -17.75
C LYS A 320 1.05 6.59 -19.27
N PRO A 321 0.83 7.70 -19.99
CA PRO A 321 1.01 7.74 -21.44
C PRO A 321 2.47 7.52 -21.84
N ASP A 322 3.40 7.93 -20.98
CA ASP A 322 4.84 7.81 -21.12
C ASP A 322 5.52 7.77 -19.74
N ASP A 323 6.83 7.76 -19.70
CA ASP A 323 7.60 7.72 -18.44
C ASP A 323 7.64 9.05 -17.69
N ALA A 324 7.16 10.15 -18.31
CA ALA A 324 7.17 11.49 -17.72
C ALA A 324 5.81 11.86 -17.10
N TRP A 325 4.70 11.39 -17.64
CA TRP A 325 3.37 11.78 -17.19
C TRP A 325 2.64 10.64 -16.46
N THR A 326 2.05 10.97 -15.33
CA THR A 326 1.07 10.14 -14.64
C THR A 326 -0.21 10.94 -14.44
N LEU A 327 -1.34 10.38 -14.89
CA LEU A 327 -2.68 10.85 -14.58
C LEU A 327 -3.33 9.85 -13.63
N PHE A 328 -3.97 10.32 -12.57
CA PHE A 328 -4.64 9.44 -11.61
C PHE A 328 -6.00 9.96 -11.21
N ALA A 329 -6.88 9.05 -10.84
CA ALA A 329 -8.23 9.33 -10.39
C ALA A 329 -8.65 8.35 -9.31
N ARG A 330 -9.49 8.79 -8.37
CA ARG A 330 -10.12 7.95 -7.35
C ARG A 330 -11.55 8.41 -7.11
N GLY A 331 -12.48 7.47 -7.01
CA GLY A 331 -13.84 7.68 -6.55
C GLY A 331 -14.09 6.76 -5.35
N GLU A 332 -14.62 7.32 -4.27
CA GLU A 332 -14.84 6.61 -3.03
C GLU A 332 -16.21 6.91 -2.43
N THR A 333 -16.78 5.91 -1.77
CA THR A 333 -17.93 6.09 -0.88
C THR A 333 -17.68 5.36 0.41
N ILE A 334 -18.03 5.99 1.52
CA ILE A 334 -17.94 5.41 2.87
C ILE A 334 -19.23 5.63 3.64
N GLU A 335 -19.54 4.73 4.55
CA GLU A 335 -20.49 4.91 5.62
C GLU A 335 -19.72 5.02 6.93
N SER A 336 -19.95 6.06 7.72
CA SER A 336 -19.23 6.28 8.98
C SER A 336 -20.11 6.90 10.04
N LYS A 337 -20.00 6.38 11.28
CA LYS A 337 -20.62 6.95 12.48
C LYS A 337 -19.87 8.16 13.04
N GLU A 338 -18.61 8.39 12.62
CA GLU A 338 -17.71 9.38 13.21
C GLU A 338 -17.87 10.78 12.59
N LEU A 339 -18.38 10.87 11.36
CA LEU A 339 -18.47 12.14 10.63
C LEU A 339 -19.54 13.08 11.18
N LEU A 340 -20.55 12.55 11.88
CA LEU A 340 -21.65 13.34 12.42
C LEU A 340 -21.69 13.35 13.95
N PRO A 341 -21.97 14.50 14.56
CA PRO A 341 -22.25 14.55 16.00
C PRO A 341 -23.37 13.59 16.37
N GLY A 342 -23.15 12.73 17.37
CA GLY A 342 -24.15 11.77 17.85
C GLY A 342 -24.05 10.39 17.20
N GLY A 343 -23.07 10.14 16.32
CA GLY A 343 -22.80 8.79 15.81
C GLY A 343 -23.81 8.27 14.79
N GLU A 344 -24.52 9.15 14.09
CA GLU A 344 -25.44 8.76 13.02
C GLU A 344 -24.65 8.28 11.79
N ILE A 345 -24.88 7.04 11.37
CA ILE A 345 -24.23 6.49 10.17
C ILE A 345 -24.86 7.13 8.93
N ARG A 346 -23.99 7.74 8.10
CA ARG A 346 -24.40 8.35 6.83
C ARG A 346 -23.36 8.07 5.76
N GLY A 347 -23.85 7.91 4.53
CA GLY A 347 -23.02 7.83 3.34
C GLY A 347 -22.35 9.17 3.03
N SER A 348 -21.08 9.10 2.68
CA SER A 348 -20.23 10.18 2.22
C SER A 348 -19.38 9.70 1.06
N GLY A 349 -18.75 10.59 0.31
CA GLY A 349 -17.89 10.16 -0.79
C GLY A 349 -16.97 11.25 -1.28
N GLU A 350 -15.99 10.86 -2.08
CA GLU A 350 -15.01 11.75 -2.70
C GLU A 350 -14.75 11.31 -4.13
N ILE A 351 -14.53 12.27 -5.01
CA ILE A 351 -13.94 12.04 -6.34
C ILE A 351 -12.72 12.94 -6.45
N SER A 352 -11.54 12.35 -6.62
CA SER A 352 -10.29 13.08 -6.83
C SER A 352 -9.67 12.77 -8.20
N LEU A 353 -9.02 13.79 -8.77
CA LEU A 353 -8.33 13.75 -10.05
C LEU A 353 -6.99 14.45 -9.91
N GLY A 354 -5.92 13.90 -10.45
CA GLY A 354 -4.61 14.52 -10.38
C GLY A 354 -3.70 14.16 -11.53
N ALA A 355 -2.60 14.89 -11.62
CA ALA A 355 -1.55 14.67 -12.60
C ALA A 355 -0.18 14.98 -12.00
N ILE A 356 0.84 14.29 -12.53
CA ILE A 356 2.25 14.48 -12.19
C ILE A 356 3.04 14.54 -13.47
N HIS A 357 4.04 15.39 -13.48
CA HIS A 357 5.12 15.35 -14.45
C HIS A 357 6.44 15.06 -13.74
N ASP A 358 7.14 14.00 -14.15
CA ASP A 358 8.42 13.59 -13.62
C ASP A 358 9.55 13.91 -14.60
N TRP A 359 10.66 14.37 -14.07
CA TRP A 359 11.92 14.57 -14.78
C TRP A 359 12.96 13.59 -14.24
N PRO A 360 13.64 12.82 -15.09
CA PRO A 360 14.77 12.03 -14.65
C PRO A 360 15.90 12.96 -14.20
N ILE A 361 16.40 12.78 -12.98
CA ILE A 361 17.52 13.58 -12.45
C ILE A 361 18.82 12.83 -12.62
N PHE A 362 18.79 11.52 -12.41
CA PHE A 362 19.95 10.66 -12.44
C PHE A 362 19.53 9.27 -12.93
N ASN A 363 20.30 8.76 -13.90
CA ASN A 363 20.19 7.39 -14.37
C ASN A 363 21.57 6.77 -14.33
N SER A 364 21.78 5.74 -13.52
CA SER A 364 23.05 5.03 -13.52
C SER A 364 23.07 3.91 -14.57
N SER A 365 24.25 3.50 -14.96
CA SER A 365 24.45 2.30 -15.79
C SER A 365 24.07 1.01 -15.04
N GLY A 366 23.85 1.07 -13.74
CA GLY A 366 23.40 -0.02 -12.88
C GLY A 366 21.88 -0.18 -12.79
N GLY A 367 21.09 0.67 -13.48
CA GLY A 367 19.63 0.61 -13.47
C GLY A 367 18.97 1.44 -12.37
N GLU A 368 19.71 2.23 -11.61
CA GLU A 368 19.16 3.15 -10.61
C GLU A 368 18.52 4.36 -11.29
N HIS A 369 17.28 4.64 -10.93
CA HIS A 369 16.53 5.78 -11.47
C HIS A 369 16.09 6.73 -10.35
N TRP A 370 16.45 7.99 -10.51
CA TRP A 370 15.99 9.05 -9.63
C TRP A 370 15.14 10.03 -10.43
N LYS A 371 13.95 10.33 -9.95
CA LYS A 371 13.01 11.24 -10.59
C LYS A 371 12.63 12.35 -9.64
N PHE A 372 12.55 13.57 -10.15
CA PHE A 372 11.91 14.70 -9.49
C PHE A 372 10.57 14.93 -10.18
N GLY A 373 9.48 15.02 -9.40
CA GLY A 373 8.14 15.23 -9.93
C GLY A 373 7.49 16.49 -9.37
N LEU A 374 6.64 17.09 -10.18
CA LEU A 374 5.73 18.16 -9.80
C LEU A 374 4.31 17.71 -10.16
N GLY A 375 3.39 17.82 -9.20
CA GLY A 375 2.02 17.37 -9.40
C GLY A 375 1.00 18.21 -8.67
N GLY A 376 -0.26 17.92 -8.96
CA GLY A 376 -1.40 18.49 -8.29
C GLY A 376 -2.61 17.58 -8.41
N LEU A 377 -3.54 17.73 -7.47
CA LEU A 377 -4.83 17.05 -7.48
C LEU A 377 -5.93 18.01 -7.03
N TYR A 378 -7.14 17.64 -7.38
CA TYR A 378 -8.36 18.28 -6.90
C TYR A 378 -9.37 17.21 -6.49
N ALA A 379 -10.00 17.39 -5.33
CA ALA A 379 -11.01 16.51 -4.77
C ALA A 379 -12.36 17.22 -4.65
N PHE A 380 -13.43 16.52 -4.99
CA PHE A 380 -14.82 16.92 -4.80
C PHE A 380 -15.42 16.04 -3.71
N ASP A 381 -15.85 16.64 -2.60
CA ASP A 381 -16.38 15.92 -1.46
C ASP A 381 -17.89 15.94 -1.44
N PHE A 382 -18.49 14.79 -1.21
CA PHE A 382 -19.92 14.58 -1.04
C PHE A 382 -20.19 14.31 0.45
N ALA A 383 -20.34 15.39 1.20
CA ALA A 383 -20.53 15.32 2.65
C ALA A 383 -21.86 14.67 3.05
N PRO A 384 -21.95 14.14 4.29
CA PRO A 384 -23.18 13.55 4.81
C PRO A 384 -24.34 14.52 4.71
N SER A 385 -25.50 14.05 4.26
CA SER A 385 -26.71 14.86 4.16
C SER A 385 -27.33 15.07 5.54
N SER A 386 -26.82 16.05 6.28
CA SER A 386 -27.32 16.46 7.59
C SER A 386 -27.12 17.95 7.82
N PRO A 387 -28.10 18.67 8.42
CA PRO A 387 -27.92 20.07 8.82
C PRO A 387 -26.79 20.28 9.83
N THR A 388 -26.44 19.26 10.59
CA THR A 388 -25.41 19.30 11.63
C THR A 388 -24.03 18.88 11.11
N ALA A 389 -23.90 18.47 9.84
CA ALA A 389 -22.65 18.00 9.26
C ALA A 389 -21.57 19.09 9.19
N GLY A 390 -21.97 20.35 8.94
CA GLY A 390 -21.08 21.51 9.01
C GLY A 390 -20.05 21.63 7.89
N TYR A 391 -20.17 20.87 6.79
CA TYR A 391 -19.20 20.90 5.68
C TYR A 391 -19.40 22.06 4.68
N GLY A 392 -20.55 22.75 4.74
CA GLY A 392 -20.91 23.76 3.74
C GLY A 392 -21.61 23.15 2.52
N SER A 393 -21.77 23.95 1.45
CA SER A 393 -22.59 23.55 0.30
C SER A 393 -21.84 22.79 -0.80
N ALA A 394 -20.52 22.88 -0.84
CA ALA A 394 -19.69 22.23 -1.85
C ALA A 394 -18.26 22.08 -1.31
N PRO A 395 -18.04 21.16 -0.34
CA PRO A 395 -16.71 20.93 0.19
C PRO A 395 -15.81 20.35 -0.91
N HIS A 396 -14.54 20.74 -0.89
CA HIS A 396 -13.53 20.30 -1.86
C HIS A 396 -12.14 20.45 -1.28
N GLY A 397 -11.22 19.63 -1.79
CA GLY A 397 -9.80 19.68 -1.47
C GLY A 397 -8.94 19.95 -2.70
N ALA A 398 -7.74 20.47 -2.49
CA ALA A 398 -6.72 20.60 -3.54
C ALA A 398 -5.34 20.40 -2.93
N MET A 399 -4.46 19.72 -3.65
CA MET A 399 -3.05 19.59 -3.29
C MET A 399 -2.16 19.98 -4.45
N ALA A 400 -1.07 20.70 -4.13
CA ALA A 400 0.07 20.87 -5.04
C ALA A 400 1.29 20.26 -4.35
N PHE A 401 2.10 19.49 -5.09
CA PHE A 401 3.20 18.76 -4.48
C PHE A 401 4.40 18.62 -5.39
N VAL A 402 5.55 18.48 -4.75
CA VAL A 402 6.79 18.03 -5.38
C VAL A 402 7.16 16.68 -4.79
N ARG A 403 7.83 15.84 -5.59
CA ARG A 403 8.31 14.54 -5.13
C ARG A 403 9.71 14.22 -5.60
N LEU A 404 10.40 13.41 -4.82
CA LEU A 404 11.64 12.73 -5.19
C LEU A 404 11.39 11.23 -5.06
N VAL A 405 11.66 10.49 -6.13
CA VAL A 405 11.51 9.03 -6.19
C VAL A 405 12.85 8.40 -6.51
N ALA A 406 13.20 7.34 -5.78
CA ALA A 406 14.33 6.46 -6.03
C ALA A 406 13.81 5.05 -6.30
N GLU A 407 14.06 4.52 -7.51
CA GLU A 407 13.57 3.21 -7.97
C GLU A 407 14.56 2.52 -8.94
#